data_fe9c052ddf4df6f4cabee60b32f0e898
#
_entry.id   fe9c052ddf4df6f4cabee60b32f0e898
#
_cell.length_a   1.000
_cell.length_b   1.000
_cell.length_c   1.000
_cell.angle_alpha   90.00
_cell.angle_beta   90.00
_cell.angle_gamma   90.00
#
_symmetry.space_group_name_H-M   'P 1'
#
loop_
_entity.id
_entity.type
_entity.pdbx_description
1 polymer ?
#
loop_
_entity_poly.entity_id
_entity_poly.type
_entity_poly.pdbx_seq_one_letter_code
_entity_poly.pdbx_strand_id
1 'polypeptide(L)'
;MDALLGTEHRPHRDVDVVLRLADAERALTALAPLGFGLALDARPTRLVLADAAGRQVDVHPVTFDDGGTGWQAGAGAGGGDAAYPAGQLTTGRVAGRTVGCIGPALQLAHHQGYPPSEVDRHDVALLCRRFGLPPPPGWSP
;
A
#
# COMPACT_ATOMS: atom_id res chain seq x y z
N MET A 1 1.30 -6.61 -0.08
CA MET A 1 0.91 -8.02 0.16
C MET A 1 2.07 -8.91 0.57
N ASP A 2 3.18 -8.93 -0.11
CA ASP A 2 4.35 -9.79 0.18
C ASP A 2 4.85 -9.70 1.62
N ALA A 3 4.82 -8.51 2.22
CA ALA A 3 5.16 -8.33 3.62
C ALA A 3 4.31 -9.21 4.57
N LEU A 4 3.00 -9.31 4.32
CA LEU A 4 2.09 -10.16 5.10
C LEU A 4 2.33 -11.65 4.86
N LEU A 5 2.68 -12.02 3.64
CA LEU A 5 2.95 -13.41 3.27
C LEU A 5 4.34 -13.87 3.75
N GLY A 6 5.26 -12.92 3.96
CA GLY A 6 6.65 -13.19 4.32
C GLY A 6 7.51 -13.70 3.16
N THR A 7 6.98 -13.69 1.95
CA THR A 7 7.63 -14.14 0.73
C THR A 7 7.12 -13.37 -0.48
N GLU A 8 7.96 -13.18 -1.47
CA GLU A 8 7.55 -12.70 -2.78
C GLU A 8 6.72 -13.78 -3.48
N HIS A 9 5.49 -13.44 -3.86
CA HIS A 9 4.57 -14.39 -4.51
C HIS A 9 4.46 -14.18 -6.03
N ARG A 10 4.93 -13.02 -6.52
CA ARG A 10 5.07 -12.67 -7.94
C ARG A 10 6.06 -11.50 -8.10
N PRO A 11 6.59 -11.27 -9.31
CA PRO A 11 7.35 -10.05 -9.59
C PRO A 11 6.49 -8.79 -9.44
N HIS A 12 7.08 -7.75 -8.83
CA HIS A 12 6.47 -6.42 -8.68
C HIS A 12 7.27 -5.36 -9.42
N ARG A 13 6.59 -4.39 -10.01
CA ARG A 13 7.21 -3.20 -10.62
C ARG A 13 7.24 -2.02 -9.67
N ASP A 14 6.37 -2.05 -8.70
CA ASP A 14 6.13 -0.99 -7.72
C ASP A 14 6.01 -1.55 -6.30
N VAL A 15 6.23 -0.66 -5.35
CA VAL A 15 6.00 -0.92 -3.94
C VAL A 15 5.13 0.22 -3.40
N ASP A 16 3.93 -0.12 -2.90
CA ASP A 16 3.07 0.82 -2.21
C ASP A 16 3.54 1.01 -0.76
N VAL A 17 3.73 2.24 -0.35
CA VAL A 17 4.20 2.60 0.99
C VAL A 17 3.27 3.62 1.61
N VAL A 18 2.70 3.28 2.76
CA VAL A 18 1.99 4.23 3.62
C VAL A 18 2.97 4.82 4.62
N LEU A 19 3.07 6.14 4.69
CA LEU A 19 3.92 6.83 5.65
C LEU A 19 3.27 8.13 6.16
N ARG A 20 3.80 8.66 7.27
CA ARG A 20 3.34 9.97 7.75
C ARG A 20 3.66 11.05 6.73
N LEU A 21 2.71 11.93 6.45
CA LEU A 21 2.93 13.07 5.55
C LEU A 21 4.18 13.89 5.97
N ALA A 22 4.38 14.06 7.28
CA ALA A 22 5.54 14.76 7.81
C ALA A 22 6.90 14.07 7.52
N ASP A 23 6.89 12.76 7.21
CA ASP A 23 8.10 11.99 6.88
C ASP A 23 8.37 11.92 5.36
N ALA A 24 7.53 12.53 4.51
CA ALA A 24 7.66 12.43 3.05
C ALA A 24 9.02 12.91 2.54
N GLU A 25 9.51 14.07 3.01
CA GLU A 25 10.82 14.61 2.62
C GLU A 25 11.98 13.71 3.08
N ARG A 26 11.84 13.07 4.23
CA ARG A 26 12.83 12.12 4.71
C ARG A 26 12.90 10.86 3.86
N ALA A 27 11.74 10.39 3.36
CA ALA A 27 11.69 9.27 2.43
C ALA A 27 12.33 9.62 1.08
N LEU A 28 12.06 10.80 0.52
CA LEU A 28 12.72 11.30 -0.69
C LEU A 28 14.24 11.33 -0.53
N THR A 29 14.73 11.90 0.57
CA THR A 29 16.16 11.98 0.87
C THR A 29 16.81 10.61 1.02
N ALA A 30 16.10 9.65 1.65
CA ALA A 30 16.62 8.30 1.87
C ALA A 30 16.70 7.47 0.57
N LEU A 31 15.78 7.68 -0.37
CA LEU A 31 15.70 6.94 -1.62
C LEU A 31 16.55 7.53 -2.76
N ALA A 32 16.90 8.82 -2.69
CA ALA A 32 17.72 9.48 -3.71
C ALA A 32 19.09 8.80 -3.96
N PRO A 33 19.88 8.39 -2.93
CA PRO A 33 21.15 7.68 -3.15
C PRO A 33 20.98 6.30 -3.79
N LEU A 34 19.76 5.73 -3.78
CA LEU A 34 19.42 4.46 -4.41
C LEU A 34 18.97 4.64 -5.87
N GLY A 35 19.04 5.86 -6.40
CA GLY A 35 18.70 6.22 -7.78
C GLY A 35 17.24 6.57 -8.00
N PHE A 36 16.41 6.65 -6.96
CA PHE A 36 15.01 7.07 -7.09
C PHE A 36 14.88 8.58 -7.09
N GLY A 37 14.24 9.12 -8.12
CA GLY A 37 13.85 10.53 -8.23
C GLY A 37 12.34 10.71 -8.16
N LEU A 38 11.89 11.92 -7.84
CA LEU A 38 10.47 12.26 -7.80
C LEU A 38 9.90 12.30 -9.23
N ALA A 39 8.98 11.38 -9.53
CA ALA A 39 8.28 11.28 -10.81
C ALA A 39 6.90 11.96 -10.78
N LEU A 40 6.23 11.96 -9.61
CA LEU A 40 4.97 12.66 -9.39
C LEU A 40 4.95 13.24 -7.97
N ASP A 41 4.56 14.50 -7.85
CA ASP A 41 4.23 15.14 -6.59
C ASP A 41 2.78 15.63 -6.61
N ALA A 42 1.91 14.90 -5.97
CA ALA A 42 0.50 15.23 -5.80
C ALA A 42 0.14 15.27 -4.30
N ARG A 43 1.09 15.76 -3.46
CA ARG A 43 0.83 15.90 -2.01
C ARG A 43 -0.36 16.83 -1.74
N PRO A 44 -1.15 16.55 -0.73
CA PRO A 44 -0.96 15.52 0.31
C PRO A 44 -1.48 14.12 -0.07
N THR A 45 -2.00 13.92 -1.29
CA THR A 45 -2.65 12.67 -1.69
C THR A 45 -1.66 11.56 -2.05
N ARG A 46 -0.63 11.86 -2.86
CA ARG A 46 0.24 10.84 -3.45
C ARG A 46 1.60 11.41 -3.84
N LEU A 47 2.63 10.57 -3.77
CA LEU A 47 3.95 10.79 -4.36
C LEU A 47 4.35 9.53 -5.12
N VAL A 48 5.00 9.68 -6.28
CA VAL A 48 5.62 8.54 -6.97
C VAL A 48 7.09 8.84 -7.18
N LEU A 49 7.94 7.93 -6.73
CA LEU A 49 9.36 7.95 -7.03
C LEU A 49 9.66 6.84 -8.05
N ALA A 50 10.55 7.13 -8.97
CA ALA A 50 10.98 6.16 -9.98
C ALA A 50 12.49 6.20 -10.17
N ASP A 51 13.07 5.06 -10.56
CA ASP A 51 14.47 4.96 -10.97
C ASP A 51 14.61 4.78 -12.49
N ALA A 52 15.85 4.82 -12.97
CA ALA A 52 16.16 4.66 -14.40
C ALA A 52 15.82 3.26 -14.95
N ALA A 53 15.64 2.26 -14.11
CA ALA A 53 15.23 0.91 -14.48
C ALA A 53 13.69 0.74 -14.52
N GLY A 54 12.93 1.79 -14.21
CA GLY A 54 11.46 1.79 -14.21
C GLY A 54 10.84 1.17 -12.96
N ARG A 55 11.62 0.93 -11.89
CA ARG A 55 11.08 0.54 -10.58
C ARG A 55 10.42 1.75 -9.94
N GLN A 56 9.33 1.54 -9.23
CA GLN A 56 8.58 2.62 -8.62
C GLN A 56 8.35 2.38 -7.13
N VAL A 57 8.29 3.47 -6.37
CA VAL A 57 7.78 3.53 -5.01
C VAL A 57 6.60 4.49 -5.02
N ASP A 58 5.41 3.94 -4.78
CA ASP A 58 4.18 4.71 -4.70
C ASP A 58 3.89 5.02 -3.23
N VAL A 59 3.95 6.28 -2.89
CA VAL A 59 3.83 6.75 -1.52
C VAL A 59 2.44 7.31 -1.28
N HIS A 60 1.77 6.79 -0.27
CA HIS A 60 0.47 7.19 0.25
C HIS A 60 0.65 7.94 1.58
N PRO A 61 0.79 9.29 1.55
CA PRO A 61 1.02 10.06 2.77
C PRO A 61 -0.24 10.09 3.61
N VAL A 62 -0.10 9.89 4.93
CA VAL A 62 -1.22 9.94 5.88
C VAL A 62 -0.94 10.88 7.03
N THR A 63 -2.00 11.49 7.57
CA THR A 63 -2.00 12.19 8.85
C THR A 63 -2.72 11.32 9.87
N PHE A 64 -2.10 11.07 11.03
CA PHE A 64 -2.72 10.25 12.07
C PHE A 64 -3.53 11.10 13.03
N ASP A 65 -4.73 10.63 13.36
CA ASP A 65 -5.54 11.17 14.44
C ASP A 65 -5.10 10.62 15.82
N ASP A 66 -5.74 11.12 16.90
CA ASP A 66 -5.45 10.71 18.26
C ASP A 66 -5.80 9.22 18.53
N GLY A 67 -6.69 8.64 17.74
CA GLY A 67 -7.05 7.22 17.78
C GLY A 67 -6.08 6.31 17.02
N GLY A 68 -5.06 6.89 16.36
CA GLY A 68 -4.07 6.16 15.58
C GLY A 68 -4.54 5.74 14.18
N THR A 69 -5.68 6.23 13.70
CA THR A 69 -6.11 6.05 12.31
C THR A 69 -5.35 7.03 11.42
N GLY A 70 -4.74 6.52 10.36
CA GLY A 70 -4.14 7.32 9.30
C GLY A 70 -5.21 7.76 8.29
N TRP A 71 -5.17 9.03 7.87
CA TRP A 71 -6.06 9.61 6.88
C TRP A 71 -5.25 10.08 5.67
N GLN A 72 -5.50 9.49 4.50
CA GLN A 72 -4.91 9.91 3.23
C GLN A 72 -5.87 10.87 2.54
N ALA A 73 -5.47 12.11 2.39
CA ALA A 73 -6.30 13.16 1.82
C ALA A 73 -6.68 12.88 0.37
N GLY A 74 -7.96 13.01 0.04
CA GLY A 74 -8.49 12.93 -1.32
C GLY A 74 -8.40 11.55 -1.99
N ALA A 75 -8.05 10.48 -1.26
CA ALA A 75 -7.87 9.14 -1.81
C ALA A 75 -9.08 8.22 -1.61
N GLY A 76 -10.10 8.67 -0.91
CA GLY A 76 -11.32 7.93 -0.65
C GLY A 76 -12.36 8.04 -1.77
N ALA A 77 -13.41 7.24 -1.67
CA ALA A 77 -14.51 7.25 -2.61
C ALA A 77 -15.16 8.65 -2.70
N GLY A 78 -15.44 9.12 -3.93
CA GLY A 78 -16.03 10.44 -4.18
C GLY A 78 -15.09 11.61 -3.87
N GLY A 79 -13.77 11.38 -3.75
CA GLY A 79 -12.79 12.43 -3.46
C GLY A 79 -12.67 12.78 -1.96
N GLY A 80 -13.29 12.01 -1.08
CA GLY A 80 -13.05 12.09 0.38
C GLY A 80 -11.70 11.50 0.78
N ASP A 81 -11.43 11.46 2.09
CA ASP A 81 -10.19 10.88 2.62
C ASP A 81 -10.30 9.36 2.73
N ALA A 82 -9.20 8.64 2.48
CA ALA A 82 -9.11 7.21 2.73
C ALA A 82 -8.57 6.95 4.13
N ALA A 83 -9.22 6.01 4.85
CA ALA A 83 -8.86 5.64 6.20
C ALA A 83 -7.93 4.41 6.23
N TYR A 84 -6.90 4.49 7.08
CA TYR A 84 -6.02 3.39 7.48
C TYR A 84 -6.20 3.14 8.97
N PRO A 85 -7.24 2.38 9.40
CA PRO A 85 -7.58 2.21 10.81
C PRO A 85 -6.42 1.59 11.62
N ALA A 86 -6.20 2.03 12.86
CA ALA A 86 -5.13 1.55 13.72
C ALA A 86 -5.12 0.02 13.86
N GLY A 87 -6.31 -0.60 13.99
CA GLY A 87 -6.47 -2.05 14.07
C GLY A 87 -6.17 -2.82 12.77
N GLN A 88 -5.95 -2.11 11.66
CA GLN A 88 -5.54 -2.66 10.36
C GLN A 88 -4.07 -2.39 10.04
N LEU A 89 -3.32 -1.79 10.96
CA LEU A 89 -1.88 -1.64 10.86
C LEU A 89 -1.21 -2.78 11.63
N THR A 90 -0.38 -3.54 10.96
CA THR A 90 0.27 -4.75 11.50
C THR A 90 1.73 -4.82 11.09
N THR A 91 2.38 -5.94 11.31
CA THR A 91 3.74 -6.19 10.87
C THR A 91 3.80 -7.41 9.95
N GLY A 92 4.75 -7.37 9.03
CA GLY A 92 5.07 -8.47 8.15
C GLY A 92 6.59 -8.61 7.98
N ARG A 93 7.02 -9.37 6.98
CA ARG A 93 8.44 -9.60 6.71
C ARG A 93 8.77 -9.37 5.25
N VAL A 94 9.86 -8.64 4.99
CA VAL A 94 10.44 -8.46 3.65
C VAL A 94 11.94 -8.71 3.74
N ALA A 95 12.46 -9.61 2.92
CA ALA A 95 13.89 -9.98 2.90
C ALA A 95 14.45 -10.27 4.31
N GLY A 96 13.69 -11.00 5.12
CA GLY A 96 14.07 -11.37 6.49
C GLY A 96 13.90 -10.25 7.54
N ARG A 97 13.54 -9.04 7.15
CA ARG A 97 13.33 -7.89 8.07
C ARG A 97 11.85 -7.75 8.43
N THR A 98 11.56 -7.42 9.67
CA THR A 98 10.22 -7.03 10.10
C THR A 98 9.93 -5.61 9.65
N VAL A 99 8.78 -5.41 9.00
CA VAL A 99 8.30 -4.12 8.50
C VAL A 99 6.86 -3.89 8.92
N GLY A 100 6.46 -2.62 9.07
CA GLY A 100 5.05 -2.26 9.18
C GLY A 100 4.33 -2.53 7.86
N CYS A 101 3.09 -3.00 7.92
CA CYS A 101 2.25 -3.15 6.74
C CYS A 101 0.76 -3.03 7.09
N ILE A 102 -0.07 -2.80 6.08
CA ILE A 102 -1.53 -2.85 6.26
C ILE A 102 -2.00 -4.30 6.38
N GLY A 103 -3.01 -4.52 7.21
CA GLY A 103 -3.58 -5.83 7.48
C GLY A 103 -4.35 -6.42 6.29
N PRO A 104 -4.61 -7.73 6.29
CA PRO A 104 -5.18 -8.43 5.15
C PRO A 104 -6.60 -7.96 4.79
N ALA A 105 -7.43 -7.58 5.76
CA ALA A 105 -8.76 -7.06 5.49
C ALA A 105 -8.72 -5.70 4.78
N LEU A 106 -7.79 -4.80 5.16
CA LEU A 106 -7.62 -3.52 4.50
C LEU A 106 -7.03 -3.70 3.10
N GLN A 107 -6.10 -4.65 2.90
CA GLN A 107 -5.63 -4.99 1.56
C GLN A 107 -6.75 -5.45 0.64
N LEU A 108 -7.66 -6.32 1.12
CA LEU A 108 -8.85 -6.73 0.36
C LEU A 108 -9.76 -5.55 0.03
N ALA A 109 -9.93 -4.60 0.97
CA ALA A 109 -10.73 -3.41 0.73
C ALA A 109 -10.15 -2.52 -0.38
N HIS A 110 -8.83 -2.46 -0.51
CA HIS A 110 -8.16 -1.70 -1.57
C HIS A 110 -8.30 -2.32 -2.97
N HIS A 111 -8.73 -3.58 -3.07
CA HIS A 111 -9.08 -4.23 -4.35
C HIS A 111 -10.54 -4.00 -4.78
N GLN A 112 -11.21 -2.98 -4.24
CA GLN A 112 -12.59 -2.65 -4.58
C GLN A 112 -12.68 -1.33 -5.35
N GLY A 113 -13.81 -1.12 -6.06
CA GLY A 113 -14.09 0.15 -6.74
C GLY A 113 -13.58 0.24 -8.19
N TYR A 114 -12.98 -0.82 -8.72
CA TYR A 114 -12.54 -0.92 -10.12
C TYR A 114 -12.72 -2.34 -10.67
N PRO A 115 -12.79 -2.52 -12.00
CA PRO A 115 -12.84 -3.86 -12.60
C PRO A 115 -11.54 -4.64 -12.33
N PRO A 116 -11.61 -5.84 -11.70
CA PRO A 116 -10.42 -6.58 -11.32
C PRO A 116 -9.68 -7.17 -12.54
N SER A 117 -8.35 -7.04 -12.56
CA SER A 117 -7.46 -7.75 -13.47
C SER A 117 -7.27 -9.21 -13.04
N GLU A 118 -6.57 -10.03 -13.85
CA GLU A 118 -6.17 -11.38 -13.45
C GLU A 118 -5.22 -11.39 -12.26
N VAL A 119 -4.32 -10.40 -12.19
CA VAL A 119 -3.39 -10.23 -11.06
C VAL A 119 -4.17 -9.94 -9.78
N ASP A 120 -5.15 -9.03 -9.82
CA ASP A 120 -5.99 -8.74 -8.66
C ASP A 120 -6.76 -9.98 -8.18
N ARG A 121 -7.31 -10.77 -9.11
CA ARG A 121 -8.01 -12.03 -8.77
C ARG A 121 -7.08 -13.02 -8.07
N HIS A 122 -5.86 -13.17 -8.58
CA HIS A 122 -4.85 -14.02 -7.97
C HIS A 122 -4.51 -13.55 -6.54
N ASP A 123 -4.22 -12.28 -6.39
CA ASP A 123 -3.81 -11.66 -5.13
C ASP A 123 -4.92 -11.75 -4.07
N VAL A 124 -6.17 -11.42 -4.44
CA VAL A 124 -7.34 -11.55 -3.57
C VAL A 124 -7.58 -13.00 -3.16
N ALA A 125 -7.53 -13.95 -4.11
CA ALA A 125 -7.71 -15.36 -3.79
C ALA A 125 -6.63 -15.87 -2.83
N LEU A 126 -5.38 -15.41 -2.98
CA LEU A 126 -4.28 -15.76 -2.09
C LEU A 126 -4.48 -15.19 -0.68
N LEU A 127 -4.87 -13.91 -0.56
CA LEU A 127 -5.19 -13.28 0.73
C LEU A 127 -6.35 -14.00 1.43
N CYS A 128 -7.45 -14.27 0.72
CA CYS A 128 -8.60 -14.97 1.27
C CYS A 128 -8.21 -16.36 1.82
N ARG A 129 -7.48 -17.15 1.04
CA ARG A 129 -7.01 -18.48 1.48
C ARG A 129 -6.06 -18.41 2.67
N ARG A 130 -5.11 -17.48 2.64
CA ARG A 130 -4.05 -17.40 3.67
C ARG A 130 -4.55 -16.90 5.01
N PHE A 131 -5.55 -16.02 5.01
CA PHE A 131 -6.06 -15.36 6.22
C PHE A 131 -7.49 -15.75 6.59
N GLY A 132 -8.12 -16.67 5.85
CA GLY A 132 -9.49 -17.14 6.13
C GLY A 132 -10.55 -16.04 5.94
N LEU A 133 -10.31 -15.10 5.02
CA LEU A 133 -11.22 -13.99 4.77
C LEU A 133 -12.18 -14.31 3.61
N PRO A 134 -13.43 -13.82 3.65
CA PRO A 134 -14.32 -13.92 2.50
C PRO A 134 -13.84 -13.01 1.37
N PRO A 135 -14.07 -13.37 0.11
CA PRO A 135 -13.79 -12.50 -1.01
C PRO A 135 -14.64 -11.21 -0.94
N PRO A 136 -14.16 -10.10 -1.51
CA PRO A 136 -14.94 -8.88 -1.59
C PRO A 136 -16.26 -9.09 -2.37
N PRO A 137 -17.32 -8.30 -2.11
CA PRO A 137 -18.57 -8.39 -2.86
C PRO A 137 -18.35 -8.26 -4.38
N GLY A 138 -18.97 -9.15 -5.16
CA GLY A 138 -18.85 -9.19 -6.63
C GLY A 138 -17.58 -9.91 -7.14
N TRP A 139 -16.75 -10.44 -6.26
CA TRP A 139 -15.62 -11.29 -6.64
C TRP A 139 -16.03 -12.76 -6.50
N SER A 140 -16.14 -13.46 -7.62
CA SER A 140 -16.26 -14.92 -7.59
C SER A 140 -14.86 -15.53 -7.54
N PRO A 141 -14.66 -16.59 -6.73
CA PRO A 141 -13.39 -17.30 -6.65
C PRO A 141 -13.04 -17.98 -7.98
#